data_1677dc7f1ab4c9e715ccc246ff2fbade
#
_entry.id   1677dc7f1ab4c9e715ccc246ff2fbade
#
_cell.length_a   1.000
_cell.length_b   1.000
_cell.length_c   1.000
_cell.angle_alpha   90.00
_cell.angle_beta   90.00
_cell.angle_gamma   90.00
#
_symmetry.space_group_name_H-M   'P 1'
#
loop_
_entity.id
_entity.type
_entity.pdbx_description
1 polymer ?
#
loop_
_entity_poly.entity_id
_entity_poly.type
_entity_poly.pdbx_seq_one_letter_code
_entity_poly.pdbx_strand_id
1 'polypeptide(L)'
;MKRHAFAMKVKEGMLGEYRARLGKIWTELTEVLDMSGISNFSIWNVEDILFGYCESLSDNVIDEEEMEKLRNWDKFLGVAYEWISEPYKPMRLMYHDFGWVRENKEMIRHRVFVTKLVPGSEEEYKRRHDALVEARNGEVTAGPDSNFSIWSAGGYVFGYDEIDTSMEHAMTEEERESSIKWEKNMLNIMSWLTDDVDWITGEHHSHIVRVCYHE
;
A
#
# COMPACT_ATOMS: atom_id res chain seq x y z
N MET A 1 -6.23 6.61 -14.64
CA MET A 1 -5.73 6.80 -13.27
C MET A 1 -4.45 5.97 -13.12
N LYS A 2 -3.40 6.59 -12.64
CA LYS A 2 -2.12 5.94 -12.29
C LYS A 2 -2.01 5.81 -10.79
N ARG A 3 -1.36 4.77 -10.35
CA ARG A 3 -1.14 4.46 -8.93
C ARG A 3 0.33 4.47 -8.62
N HIS A 4 0.68 5.05 -7.50
CA HIS A 4 2.05 5.20 -7.05
C HIS A 4 2.17 4.69 -5.62
N ALA A 5 3.25 3.97 -5.36
CA ALA A 5 3.57 3.50 -4.03
C ALA A 5 5.04 3.77 -3.72
N PHE A 6 5.34 3.97 -2.45
CA PHE A 6 6.68 4.18 -1.93
C PHE A 6 6.82 3.59 -0.53
N ALA A 7 8.05 3.32 -0.12
CA ALA A 7 8.34 2.74 1.18
C ALA A 7 9.59 3.31 1.81
N MET A 8 9.54 3.50 3.11
CA MET A 8 10.61 4.05 3.94
C MET A 8 10.76 3.23 5.23
N LYS A 9 11.95 3.25 5.80
CA LYS A 9 12.25 2.68 7.11
C LYS A 9 12.56 3.79 8.09
N VAL A 10 11.79 3.87 9.18
CA VAL A 10 12.01 4.83 10.25
C VAL A 10 13.25 4.42 11.04
N LYS A 11 14.10 5.38 11.32
CA LYS A 11 15.25 5.18 12.22
C LYS A 11 14.79 4.93 13.64
N GLU A 12 15.55 4.16 14.39
CA GLU A 12 15.21 3.78 15.76
C GLU A 12 14.84 5.00 16.62
N GLY A 13 13.67 4.94 17.26
CA GLY A 13 13.16 6.02 18.13
C GLY A 13 12.65 7.27 17.40
N MET A 14 12.70 7.35 16.07
CA MET A 14 12.41 8.56 15.31
C MET A 14 10.97 8.68 14.79
N LEU A 15 10.08 7.75 15.09
CA LEU A 15 8.70 7.80 14.60
C LEU A 15 7.93 9.04 15.07
N GLY A 16 8.12 9.44 16.33
CA GLY A 16 7.54 10.65 16.88
C GLY A 16 8.04 11.91 16.18
N GLU A 17 9.34 12.00 15.92
CA GLU A 17 9.97 13.10 15.18
C GLU A 17 9.48 13.15 13.74
N TYR A 18 9.37 12.01 13.06
CA TYR A 18 8.78 11.92 11.72
C TYR A 18 7.37 12.52 11.68
N ARG A 19 6.49 12.07 12.59
CA ARG A 19 5.10 12.57 12.68
C ARG A 19 5.04 14.06 12.98
N ALA A 20 5.88 14.54 13.88
CA ALA A 20 5.94 15.97 14.25
C ALA A 20 6.40 16.83 13.05
N ARG A 21 7.38 16.37 12.28
CA ARG A 21 7.85 17.05 11.08
C ARG A 21 6.83 17.01 9.95
N LEU A 22 6.21 15.86 9.70
CA LEU A 22 5.13 15.73 8.72
C LEU A 22 4.00 16.72 9.03
N GLY A 23 3.59 16.82 10.29
CA GLY A 23 2.56 17.78 10.72
C GLY A 23 2.92 19.25 10.43
N LYS A 24 4.21 19.61 10.42
CA LYS A 24 4.65 20.99 10.11
C LYS A 24 4.52 21.35 8.64
N ILE A 25 4.67 20.39 7.74
CA ILE A 25 4.60 20.61 6.30
C ILE A 25 3.24 20.19 5.71
N TRP A 26 2.34 19.66 6.53
CA TRP A 26 1.13 18.99 6.05
C TRP A 26 0.26 19.89 5.16
N THR A 27 0.01 21.12 5.58
CA THR A 27 -0.80 22.07 4.79
C THR A 27 -0.17 22.36 3.44
N GLU A 28 1.12 22.69 3.40
CA GLU A 28 1.83 22.95 2.15
C GLU A 28 1.91 21.70 1.26
N LEU A 29 2.08 20.52 1.88
CA LEU A 29 2.11 19.25 1.14
C LEU A 29 0.77 18.99 0.45
N THR A 30 -0.36 19.13 1.15
CA THR A 30 -1.68 18.89 0.57
C THR A 30 -2.02 19.90 -0.53
N GLU A 31 -1.63 21.17 -0.40
CA GLU A 31 -1.76 22.16 -1.47
C GLU A 31 -1.00 21.76 -2.74
N VAL A 32 0.21 21.23 -2.61
CA VAL A 32 0.99 20.74 -3.76
C VAL A 32 0.37 19.48 -4.35
N LEU A 33 -0.14 18.56 -3.53
CA LEU A 33 -0.84 17.37 -4.03
C LEU A 33 -2.05 17.75 -4.87
N ASP A 34 -2.88 18.70 -4.40
CA ASP A 34 -4.05 19.21 -5.10
C ASP A 34 -3.66 19.87 -6.45
N MET A 35 -2.65 20.73 -6.43
CA MET A 35 -2.15 21.41 -7.64
C MET A 35 -1.61 20.42 -8.67
N SER A 36 -0.95 19.35 -8.21
CA SER A 36 -0.40 18.30 -9.07
C SER A 36 -1.45 17.24 -9.48
N GLY A 37 -2.71 17.38 -9.06
CA GLY A 37 -3.78 16.42 -9.34
C GLY A 37 -3.50 15.04 -8.75
N ILE A 38 -2.83 15.01 -7.60
CA ILE A 38 -2.58 13.80 -6.81
C ILE A 38 -3.67 13.68 -5.76
N SER A 39 -4.33 12.54 -5.72
CA SER A 39 -5.41 12.23 -4.79
C SER A 39 -5.17 10.91 -4.07
N ASN A 40 -6.05 10.59 -3.12
CA ASN A 40 -6.00 9.35 -2.35
C ASN A 40 -4.60 9.09 -1.75
N PHE A 41 -3.95 10.18 -1.30
CA PHE A 41 -2.62 10.10 -0.70
C PHE A 41 -2.72 9.61 0.74
N SER A 42 -1.98 8.57 1.06
CA SER A 42 -1.95 8.01 2.42
C SER A 42 -0.57 7.49 2.79
N ILE A 43 -0.22 7.61 4.08
CA ILE A 43 0.97 6.99 4.66
C ILE A 43 0.54 6.11 5.83
N TRP A 44 1.08 4.90 5.87
CA TRP A 44 0.78 3.86 6.85
C TRP A 44 2.06 3.43 7.56
N ASN A 45 1.94 3.06 8.83
CA ASN A 45 3.04 2.62 9.66
C ASN A 45 2.78 1.25 10.28
N VAL A 46 3.72 0.35 10.15
CA VAL A 46 3.82 -0.90 10.92
C VAL A 46 5.27 -1.06 11.38
N GLU A 47 5.45 -1.28 12.68
CA GLU A 47 6.80 -1.33 13.27
C GLU A 47 7.65 -0.10 12.88
N ASP A 48 8.80 -0.33 12.25
CA ASP A 48 9.69 0.73 11.75
C ASP A 48 9.49 1.03 10.24
N ILE A 49 8.44 0.49 9.61
CA ILE A 49 8.17 0.66 8.18
C ILE A 49 7.07 1.68 7.97
N LEU A 50 7.27 2.58 7.00
CA LEU A 50 6.27 3.46 6.43
C LEU A 50 5.99 3.03 5.00
N PHE A 51 4.73 2.86 4.67
CA PHE A 51 4.25 2.60 3.32
C PHE A 51 3.34 3.74 2.88
N GLY A 52 3.60 4.29 1.70
CA GLY A 52 2.80 5.36 1.11
C GLY A 52 2.15 4.94 -0.19
N TYR A 53 0.95 5.45 -0.42
CA TYR A 53 0.17 5.23 -1.63
C TYR A 53 -0.48 6.53 -2.08
N CYS A 54 -0.58 6.75 -3.39
CA CYS A 54 -1.38 7.82 -3.97
C CYS A 54 -1.78 7.52 -5.42
N GLU A 55 -2.67 8.35 -5.95
CA GLU A 55 -3.21 8.27 -7.31
C GLU A 55 -3.00 9.57 -8.07
N SER A 56 -2.89 9.49 -9.41
CA SER A 56 -2.89 10.66 -10.29
C SER A 56 -3.74 10.40 -11.54
N LEU A 57 -4.40 11.42 -12.05
CA LEU A 57 -5.29 11.30 -13.21
C LEU A 57 -4.52 11.15 -14.53
N SER A 58 -3.29 11.61 -14.60
CA SER A 58 -2.48 11.63 -15.83
C SER A 58 -1.02 11.32 -15.52
N ASP A 59 -0.21 11.29 -16.58
CA ASP A 59 1.26 11.46 -16.49
C ASP A 59 1.61 12.90 -16.06
N ASN A 60 1.04 13.34 -14.94
CA ASN A 60 1.35 14.66 -14.43
C ASN A 60 2.84 14.75 -14.22
N VAL A 61 3.45 15.52 -15.06
CA VAL A 61 4.83 15.92 -14.86
C VAL A 61 4.76 16.90 -13.71
N ILE A 62 5.13 16.46 -12.52
CA ILE A 62 5.46 17.38 -11.42
C ILE A 62 6.49 18.34 -11.99
N ASP A 63 6.22 19.62 -11.98
CA ASP A 63 7.14 20.58 -12.53
C ASP A 63 8.42 20.70 -11.67
N GLU A 64 9.44 21.41 -12.16
CA GLU A 64 10.73 21.44 -11.46
C GLU A 64 10.63 22.20 -10.12
N GLU A 65 9.72 23.17 -9.98
CA GLU A 65 9.50 23.91 -8.74
C GLU A 65 8.84 22.99 -7.68
N GLU A 66 7.82 22.27 -8.08
CA GLU A 66 7.14 21.27 -7.23
C GLU A 66 8.10 20.14 -6.83
N MET A 67 8.93 19.66 -7.77
CA MET A 67 9.93 18.64 -7.50
C MET A 67 10.99 19.15 -6.51
N GLU A 68 11.38 20.41 -6.58
CA GLU A 68 12.31 21.00 -5.61
C GLU A 68 11.69 21.10 -4.21
N LYS A 69 10.41 21.44 -4.11
CA LYS A 69 9.67 21.43 -2.83
C LYS A 69 9.65 20.02 -2.24
N LEU A 70 9.32 19.00 -3.05
CA LEU A 70 9.35 17.60 -2.61
C LEU A 70 10.72 17.17 -2.11
N ARG A 71 11.81 17.51 -2.82
CA ARG A 71 13.18 17.22 -2.39
C ARG A 71 13.56 17.93 -1.08
N ASN A 72 13.08 19.14 -0.86
CA ASN A 72 13.33 19.88 0.37
C ASN A 72 12.57 19.26 1.56
N TRP A 73 11.33 18.85 1.36
CA TRP A 73 10.58 18.12 2.38
C TRP A 73 11.18 16.74 2.66
N ASP A 74 11.65 16.04 1.62
CA ASP A 74 12.35 14.76 1.80
C ASP A 74 13.61 14.95 2.66
N LYS A 75 14.43 15.97 2.42
CA LYS A 75 15.57 16.31 3.27
C LYS A 75 15.15 16.66 4.71
N PHE A 76 14.06 17.39 4.86
CA PHE A 76 13.54 17.77 6.17
C PHE A 76 13.00 16.58 6.96
N LEU A 77 12.27 15.67 6.31
CA LEU A 77 11.73 14.45 6.90
C LEU A 77 12.80 13.35 7.03
N GLY A 78 13.75 13.27 6.11
CA GLY A 78 14.75 12.20 5.94
C GLY A 78 15.77 12.11 7.07
N VAL A 79 15.77 13.06 8.01
CA VAL A 79 16.52 12.88 9.27
C VAL A 79 15.97 11.69 10.06
N ALA A 80 14.67 11.38 9.91
CA ALA A 80 13.92 10.40 10.68
C ALA A 80 13.77 9.04 9.97
N TYR A 81 14.06 8.95 8.67
CA TYR A 81 13.90 7.70 7.93
C TYR A 81 15.00 7.47 6.89
N GLU A 82 14.98 6.31 6.30
CA GLU A 82 15.74 5.92 5.11
C GLU A 82 14.78 5.33 4.09
N TRP A 83 15.05 5.52 2.79
CA TRP A 83 14.24 4.93 1.73
C TRP A 83 14.46 3.41 1.64
N ILE A 84 13.35 2.65 1.57
CA ILE A 84 13.33 1.23 1.19
C ILE A 84 13.16 1.12 -0.33
N SER A 85 12.21 1.87 -0.89
CA SER A 85 12.04 2.01 -2.34
C SER A 85 13.05 3.00 -2.91
N GLU A 86 13.25 2.99 -4.22
CA GLU A 86 14.06 4.03 -4.86
C GLU A 86 13.31 5.38 -4.80
N PRO A 87 13.95 6.45 -4.26
CA PRO A 87 13.30 7.76 -4.16
C PRO A 87 12.79 8.26 -5.51
N TYR A 88 11.57 8.80 -5.52
CA TYR A 88 10.93 9.41 -6.71
C TYR A 88 10.74 8.48 -7.91
N LYS A 89 10.90 7.17 -7.72
CA LYS A 89 10.60 6.17 -8.73
C LYS A 89 9.42 5.29 -8.31
N PRO A 90 8.61 4.84 -9.28
CA PRO A 90 7.55 3.90 -8.97
C PRO A 90 8.11 2.61 -8.37
N MET A 91 7.49 2.12 -7.30
CA MET A 91 7.74 0.76 -6.83
C MET A 91 7.31 -0.27 -7.87
N ARG A 92 7.88 -1.46 -7.78
CA ARG A 92 7.49 -2.57 -8.64
C ARG A 92 6.08 -3.04 -8.30
N LEU A 93 5.17 -2.96 -9.28
CA LEU A 93 3.83 -3.53 -9.16
C LEU A 93 3.91 -5.06 -9.30
N MET A 94 3.44 -5.78 -8.29
CA MET A 94 3.44 -7.24 -8.22
C MET A 94 2.11 -7.84 -8.64
N TYR A 95 1.01 -7.16 -8.31
CA TYR A 95 -0.35 -7.61 -8.56
C TYR A 95 -1.32 -6.43 -8.59
N HIS A 96 -2.40 -6.57 -9.33
CA HIS A 96 -3.53 -5.67 -9.21
C HIS A 96 -4.86 -6.39 -9.52
N ASP A 97 -5.88 -5.99 -8.79
CA ASP A 97 -7.29 -6.19 -9.10
C ASP A 97 -8.03 -4.89 -8.81
N PHE A 98 -8.20 -4.06 -9.84
CA PHE A 98 -8.79 -2.75 -9.60
C PHE A 98 -10.30 -2.80 -9.38
N GLY A 99 -10.96 -3.89 -9.81
CA GLY A 99 -12.40 -4.05 -9.65
C GLY A 99 -13.18 -2.86 -10.20
N TRP A 100 -14.27 -2.55 -9.55
CA TRP A 100 -15.05 -1.36 -9.83
C TRP A 100 -14.65 -0.25 -8.86
N VAL A 101 -13.66 0.55 -9.25
CA VAL A 101 -13.20 1.70 -8.45
C VAL A 101 -14.36 2.68 -8.24
N ARG A 102 -14.64 3.00 -6.99
CA ARG A 102 -15.74 3.88 -6.59
C ARG A 102 -15.26 5.32 -6.51
N GLU A 103 -16.01 6.24 -7.13
CA GLU A 103 -15.72 7.67 -7.04
C GLU A 103 -16.06 8.22 -5.64
N ASN A 104 -17.19 7.78 -5.07
CA ASN A 104 -17.54 8.14 -3.69
C ASN A 104 -16.82 7.25 -2.69
N LYS A 105 -15.98 7.85 -1.86
CA LYS A 105 -15.16 7.18 -0.85
C LYS A 105 -15.79 7.15 0.56
N GLU A 106 -16.99 7.70 0.77
CA GLU A 106 -17.62 7.79 2.11
C GLU A 106 -17.78 6.42 2.79
N MET A 107 -18.09 5.38 2.01
CA MET A 107 -18.29 4.02 2.53
C MET A 107 -17.04 3.14 2.36
N ILE A 108 -15.92 3.72 1.97
CA ILE A 108 -14.69 2.97 1.74
C ILE A 108 -13.88 2.84 3.03
N ARG A 109 -13.55 1.60 3.35
CA ARG A 109 -12.54 1.25 4.34
C ARG A 109 -11.26 0.86 3.61
N HIS A 110 -10.15 1.52 3.95
CA HIS A 110 -8.85 1.13 3.41
C HIS A 110 -8.31 -0.09 4.17
N ARG A 111 -7.87 -1.09 3.42
CA ARG A 111 -7.09 -2.21 3.91
C ARG A 111 -5.67 -2.10 3.39
N VAL A 112 -4.71 -2.09 4.29
CA VAL A 112 -3.29 -2.09 3.94
C VAL A 112 -2.60 -3.20 4.71
N PHE A 113 -1.72 -3.92 4.05
CA PHE A 113 -0.94 -4.97 4.69
C PHE A 113 0.52 -4.93 4.25
N VAL A 114 1.38 -5.48 5.08
CA VAL A 114 2.81 -5.64 4.79
C VAL A 114 3.21 -7.08 5.07
N THR A 115 3.94 -7.68 4.14
CA THR A 115 4.58 -8.98 4.31
C THR A 115 6.07 -8.88 4.02
N LYS A 116 6.84 -9.78 4.60
CA LYS A 116 8.27 -9.92 4.33
C LYS A 116 8.50 -11.14 3.47
N LEU A 117 9.23 -10.98 2.36
CA LEU A 117 9.56 -12.08 1.47
C LEU A 117 10.75 -12.89 2.02
N VAL A 118 10.72 -14.19 1.77
CA VAL A 118 11.90 -15.02 1.87
C VAL A 118 12.91 -14.55 0.83
N PRO A 119 14.21 -14.37 1.16
CA PRO A 119 15.21 -13.90 0.20
C PRO A 119 15.20 -14.71 -1.10
N GLY A 120 15.09 -14.01 -2.22
CA GLY A 120 15.07 -14.59 -3.57
C GLY A 120 13.68 -15.10 -4.04
N SER A 121 12.61 -14.94 -3.26
CA SER A 121 11.27 -15.41 -3.64
C SER A 121 10.41 -14.36 -4.36
N GLU A 122 10.93 -13.17 -4.66
CA GLU A 122 10.15 -12.08 -5.25
C GLU A 122 9.52 -12.46 -6.60
N GLU A 123 10.28 -13.09 -7.49
CA GLU A 123 9.79 -13.54 -8.79
C GLU A 123 8.73 -14.66 -8.65
N GLU A 124 8.91 -15.56 -7.70
CA GLU A 124 7.93 -16.61 -7.42
C GLU A 124 6.65 -16.02 -6.83
N TYR A 125 6.75 -15.01 -5.97
CA TYR A 125 5.60 -14.27 -5.45
C TYR A 125 4.80 -13.65 -6.62
N LYS A 126 5.50 -12.94 -7.51
CA LYS A 126 4.88 -12.34 -8.69
C LYS A 126 4.23 -13.40 -9.58
N ARG A 127 4.92 -14.47 -9.91
CA ARG A 127 4.42 -15.56 -10.75
C ARG A 127 3.10 -16.17 -10.23
N ARG A 128 2.99 -16.36 -8.89
CA ARG A 128 1.75 -16.87 -8.28
C ARG A 128 0.59 -15.90 -8.44
N HIS A 129 0.86 -14.62 -8.28
CA HIS A 129 -0.15 -13.57 -8.49
C HIS A 129 -0.51 -13.37 -9.96
N ASP A 130 0.44 -13.46 -10.89
CA ASP A 130 0.17 -13.41 -12.32
C ASP A 130 -0.78 -14.53 -12.74
N ALA A 131 -0.66 -15.73 -12.17
CA ALA A 131 -1.58 -16.82 -12.42
C ALA A 131 -3.03 -16.52 -11.98
N LEU A 132 -3.24 -15.69 -10.93
CA LEU A 132 -4.57 -15.22 -10.55
C LEU A 132 -5.13 -14.24 -11.60
N VAL A 133 -4.29 -13.34 -12.13
CA VAL A 133 -4.70 -12.40 -13.19
C VAL A 133 -5.09 -13.14 -14.45
N GLU A 134 -4.29 -14.14 -14.85
CA GLU A 134 -4.58 -14.99 -16.01
C GLU A 134 -5.88 -15.78 -15.82
N ALA A 135 -6.10 -16.34 -14.63
CA ALA A 135 -7.30 -17.13 -14.33
C ALA A 135 -8.60 -16.31 -14.41
N ARG A 136 -8.55 -15.00 -14.14
CA ARG A 136 -9.71 -14.11 -14.27
C ARG A 136 -10.11 -13.83 -15.73
N ASN A 137 -9.21 -14.04 -16.67
CA ASN A 137 -9.47 -13.88 -18.11
C ASN A 137 -10.11 -12.51 -18.49
N GLY A 138 -9.71 -11.44 -17.80
CA GLY A 138 -10.21 -10.08 -18.02
C GLY A 138 -11.57 -9.77 -17.37
N GLU A 139 -12.16 -10.68 -16.63
CA GLU A 139 -13.37 -10.41 -15.86
C GLU A 139 -13.07 -9.43 -14.71
N VAL A 140 -13.98 -8.48 -14.51
CA VAL A 140 -13.92 -7.51 -13.43
C VAL A 140 -14.80 -8.00 -12.29
N THR A 141 -14.20 -8.12 -11.09
CA THR A 141 -14.93 -8.56 -9.91
C THR A 141 -15.86 -7.44 -9.41
N ALA A 142 -17.16 -7.72 -9.36
CA ALA A 142 -18.16 -6.85 -8.76
C ALA A 142 -18.37 -7.27 -7.29
N GLY A 143 -17.45 -6.90 -6.43
CA GLY A 143 -17.48 -7.24 -5.00
C GLY A 143 -17.21 -6.02 -4.12
N PRO A 144 -17.09 -6.21 -2.79
CA PRO A 144 -16.73 -5.14 -1.87
C PRO A 144 -15.32 -4.59 -2.15
N ASP A 145 -14.38 -5.46 -2.54
CA ASP A 145 -12.98 -5.10 -2.79
C ASP A 145 -12.83 -4.36 -4.11
N SER A 146 -12.02 -3.31 -4.11
CA SER A 146 -11.71 -2.53 -5.30
C SER A 146 -10.37 -1.83 -5.15
N ASN A 147 -9.82 -1.34 -6.26
CA ASN A 147 -8.57 -0.60 -6.28
C ASN A 147 -7.40 -1.36 -5.61
N PHE A 148 -7.47 -2.70 -5.64
CA PHE A 148 -6.48 -3.55 -5.00
C PHE A 148 -5.18 -3.59 -5.81
N SER A 149 -4.07 -3.31 -5.14
CA SER A 149 -2.73 -3.36 -5.72
C SER A 149 -1.70 -3.83 -4.70
N ILE A 150 -0.69 -4.56 -5.18
CA ILE A 150 0.42 -5.08 -4.37
C ILE A 150 1.74 -4.62 -5.00
N TRP A 151 2.62 -4.10 -4.16
CA TRP A 151 3.89 -3.50 -4.55
C TRP A 151 5.05 -4.12 -3.79
N SER A 152 6.25 -4.13 -4.36
CA SER A 152 7.44 -4.65 -3.67
C SER A 152 8.60 -3.65 -3.65
N ALA A 153 9.33 -3.65 -2.55
CA ALA A 153 10.62 -2.98 -2.39
C ALA A 153 11.39 -3.57 -1.20
N GLY A 154 12.69 -3.71 -1.33
CA GLY A 154 13.61 -4.07 -0.24
C GLY A 154 13.31 -5.39 0.48
N GLY A 155 12.70 -6.35 -0.21
CA GLY A 155 12.30 -7.64 0.37
C GLY A 155 10.97 -7.60 1.11
N TYR A 156 10.24 -6.49 1.04
CA TYR A 156 8.87 -6.35 1.55
C TYR A 156 7.85 -6.30 0.42
N VAL A 157 6.65 -6.70 0.73
CA VAL A 157 5.47 -6.56 -0.12
C VAL A 157 4.44 -5.72 0.61
N PHE A 158 3.88 -4.75 -0.09
CA PHE A 158 2.90 -3.80 0.42
C PHE A 158 1.62 -3.93 -0.39
N GLY A 159 0.50 -4.20 0.27
CA GLY A 159 -0.82 -4.26 -0.35
C GLY A 159 -1.67 -3.05 0.05
N TYR A 160 -2.39 -2.50 -0.91
CA TYR A 160 -3.39 -1.46 -0.73
C TYR A 160 -4.69 -1.90 -1.37
N ASP A 161 -5.79 -1.76 -0.65
CA ASP A 161 -7.12 -2.19 -1.06
C ASP A 161 -8.19 -1.26 -0.50
N GLU A 162 -9.26 -1.08 -1.27
CA GLU A 162 -10.45 -0.31 -0.89
C GLU A 162 -11.65 -1.24 -0.77
N ILE A 163 -12.26 -1.29 0.42
CA ILE A 163 -13.38 -2.16 0.72
C ILE A 163 -14.63 -1.31 0.93
N ASP A 164 -15.64 -1.52 0.09
CA ASP A 164 -16.95 -0.92 0.26
C ASP A 164 -17.71 -1.59 1.40
N THR A 165 -17.81 -0.88 2.53
CA THR A 165 -18.41 -1.43 3.75
C THR A 165 -19.89 -1.74 3.61
N SER A 166 -20.58 -1.12 2.64
CA SER A 166 -21.99 -1.41 2.36
C SER A 166 -22.22 -2.76 1.67
N MET A 167 -21.15 -3.32 1.08
CA MET A 167 -21.15 -4.61 0.39
C MET A 167 -20.45 -5.72 1.19
N GLU A 168 -19.83 -5.38 2.33
CA GLU A 168 -19.18 -6.40 3.17
C GLU A 168 -20.20 -7.41 3.69
N HIS A 169 -19.83 -8.68 3.68
CA HIS A 169 -20.61 -9.78 4.23
C HIS A 169 -19.72 -10.72 5.03
N ALA A 170 -20.31 -11.54 5.87
CA ALA A 170 -19.58 -12.59 6.54
C ALA A 170 -19.03 -13.58 5.51
N MET A 171 -17.75 -13.93 5.65
CA MET A 171 -17.08 -14.88 4.76
C MET A 171 -17.82 -16.23 4.77
N THR A 172 -18.11 -16.74 3.60
CA THR A 172 -18.65 -18.08 3.42
C THR A 172 -17.60 -19.13 3.68
N GLU A 173 -18.00 -20.39 3.91
CA GLU A 173 -17.04 -21.48 4.11
C GLU A 173 -16.17 -21.73 2.87
N GLU A 174 -16.73 -21.58 1.67
CA GLU A 174 -16.00 -21.74 0.40
C GLU A 174 -14.91 -20.66 0.25
N GLU A 175 -15.24 -19.38 0.55
CA GLU A 175 -14.28 -18.27 0.54
C GLU A 175 -13.17 -18.51 1.58
N ARG A 176 -13.54 -18.99 2.77
CA ARG A 176 -12.60 -19.33 3.82
C ARG A 176 -11.64 -20.44 3.41
N GLU A 177 -12.15 -21.53 2.85
CA GLU A 177 -11.31 -22.63 2.36
C GLU A 177 -10.36 -22.19 1.25
N SER A 178 -10.85 -21.32 0.35
CA SER A 178 -10.04 -20.73 -0.71
C SER A 178 -8.92 -19.85 -0.14
N SER A 179 -9.22 -19.01 0.84
CA SER A 179 -8.25 -18.15 1.53
C SER A 179 -7.17 -18.97 2.24
N ILE A 180 -7.57 -20.00 2.98
CA ILE A 180 -6.64 -20.93 3.67
C ILE A 180 -5.73 -21.63 2.65
N LYS A 181 -6.28 -22.09 1.53
CA LYS A 181 -5.50 -22.74 0.47
C LYS A 181 -4.49 -21.78 -0.15
N TRP A 182 -4.90 -20.54 -0.41
CA TRP A 182 -4.02 -19.50 -0.93
C TRP A 182 -2.90 -19.18 0.07
N GLU A 183 -3.22 -18.95 1.33
CA GLU A 183 -2.25 -18.61 2.36
C GLU A 183 -1.23 -19.73 2.57
N LYS A 184 -1.67 -20.99 2.65
CA LYS A 184 -0.76 -22.15 2.68
C LYS A 184 0.21 -22.18 1.51
N ASN A 185 -0.25 -21.73 0.33
CA ASN A 185 0.60 -21.61 -0.83
C ASN A 185 1.61 -20.46 -0.69
N MET A 186 1.26 -19.37 0.00
CA MET A 186 2.10 -18.18 0.10
C MET A 186 3.10 -18.22 1.26
N LEU A 187 2.75 -18.80 2.40
CA LEU A 187 3.57 -18.78 3.62
C LEU A 187 4.94 -19.49 3.51
N ASN A 188 5.18 -20.26 2.46
CA ASN A 188 6.51 -20.82 2.19
C ASN A 188 7.48 -19.82 1.52
N ILE A 189 6.99 -18.67 1.06
CA ILE A 189 7.77 -17.61 0.38
C ILE A 189 7.66 -16.24 1.06
N MET A 190 6.78 -16.10 2.03
CA MET A 190 6.57 -14.85 2.77
C MET A 190 6.19 -15.11 4.23
N SER A 191 6.23 -14.04 5.05
CA SER A 191 5.65 -14.00 6.39
C SER A 191 4.90 -12.69 6.58
N TRP A 192 3.82 -12.71 7.36
CA TRP A 192 3.06 -11.51 7.71
C TRP A 192 3.83 -10.60 8.68
N LEU A 193 3.64 -9.28 8.53
CA LEU A 193 4.07 -8.26 9.48
C LEU A 193 2.89 -7.47 10.07
N THR A 194 1.72 -7.50 9.43
CA THR A 194 0.55 -6.72 9.81
C THR A 194 -0.50 -7.53 10.56
N ASP A 195 -1.55 -6.87 10.99
CA ASP A 195 -2.66 -7.39 11.80
C ASP A 195 -3.67 -8.27 11.05
N ASP A 196 -3.40 -8.59 9.81
CA ASP A 196 -4.15 -9.64 9.15
C ASP A 196 -3.97 -10.95 9.92
N VAL A 197 -5.06 -11.65 10.14
CA VAL A 197 -5.04 -12.92 10.83
C VAL A 197 -4.46 -13.99 9.92
N ASP A 198 -3.48 -14.71 10.42
CA ASP A 198 -3.04 -15.95 9.80
C ASP A 198 -4.21 -16.96 9.82
N TRP A 199 -4.77 -17.26 8.66
CA TRP A 199 -5.92 -18.14 8.49
C TRP A 199 -5.65 -19.59 8.92
N ILE A 200 -4.36 -19.96 9.03
CA ILE A 200 -3.94 -21.32 9.42
C ILE A 200 -3.83 -21.41 10.93
N THR A 201 -3.17 -20.44 11.57
CA THR A 201 -2.87 -20.46 13.00
C THR A 201 -3.85 -19.66 13.84
N GLY A 202 -4.56 -18.70 13.23
CA GLY A 202 -5.38 -17.73 13.95
C GLY A 202 -4.56 -16.65 14.67
N GLU A 203 -3.26 -16.56 14.41
CA GLU A 203 -2.37 -15.57 15.01
C GLU A 203 -2.63 -14.17 14.45
N HIS A 204 -2.62 -13.16 15.32
CA HIS A 204 -2.68 -11.76 14.93
C HIS A 204 -1.27 -11.18 14.87
N HIS A 205 -1.01 -10.43 13.80
CA HIS A 205 0.27 -9.79 13.56
C HIS A 205 0.29 -8.33 14.03
N SER A 206 1.38 -7.60 13.78
CA SER A 206 1.54 -6.21 14.18
C SER A 206 0.47 -5.32 13.54
N HIS A 207 -0.12 -4.42 14.34
CA HIS A 207 -1.15 -3.51 13.86
C HIS A 207 -0.57 -2.42 12.96
N ILE A 208 -1.19 -2.21 11.79
CA ILE A 208 -0.86 -1.12 10.88
C ILE A 208 -1.72 0.10 11.18
N VAL A 209 -1.09 1.28 11.25
CA VAL A 209 -1.75 2.54 11.60
C VAL A 209 -1.60 3.54 10.48
N ARG A 210 -2.71 4.16 10.06
CA ARG A 210 -2.68 5.26 9.11
C ARG A 210 -2.08 6.51 9.78
N VAL A 211 -0.99 7.03 9.21
CA VAL A 211 -0.28 8.22 9.71
C VAL A 211 -0.95 9.50 9.20
N CYS A 212 -1.32 9.52 7.92
CA CYS A 212 -2.02 10.63 7.28
C CYS A 212 -2.87 10.16 6.09
N TYR A 213 -3.81 11.00 5.71
CA TYR A 213 -4.66 10.81 4.53
C TYR A 213 -5.06 12.16 3.93
N HIS A 214 -5.06 12.23 2.59
CA HIS A 214 -5.59 13.34 1.80
C HIS A 214 -6.33 12.76 0.60
N GLU A 215 -7.58 13.22 0.40
CA GLU A 215 -8.50 12.73 -0.64
C GLU A 215 -8.17 13.24 -2.03
#